data_c4d791cb6dfc39f461863902625bef17
#
_entry.id   c4d791cb6dfc39f461863902625bef17
#
_cell.length_a   1.000
_cell.length_b   1.000
_cell.length_c   1.000
_cell.angle_alpha   90.00
_cell.angle_beta   90.00
_cell.angle_gamma   90.00
#
_symmetry.space_group_name_H-M   'P 1'
#
loop_
_entity.id
_entity.type
_entity.pdbx_description
1 polymer ?
#
loop_
_entity_poly.entity_id
_entity_poly.type
_entity_poly.pdbx_seq_one_letter_code
_entity_poly.pdbx_strand_id
1 'polypeptide(L)'
;ENSINEKEVIAYYPGGKELIDQYDLNGVTQLIYSFLHLRGNKLAVDNKEDSLTILHLVSLKNKYPKLKVLVALGGWGGCKTCSDIFSSAEGREEFASSTAKILEDYDLDGIDLDWEYPVIPGVPGHKYQDEDKDNFTDLIIRLDNYLTSQHIISFAAGGFQSFLDKSIDWDKVMPLVDHVNIMSYDLYSQTKTGHHTPLYSVNNESYSVDSSVRYLTEIGIPKSKIVIGAAFYGRIWENVPDIKNGLFQNAKFKRAISFNELHLLDDGYNFYWDENAKAPYGFNKDKNEFLSFDNPKSVSLKAKYVIDENLKGIMFWQLGEDSPSNGLLEAIKNKIYSNE
;
A
#
# COMPACT_ATOMS: atom_id res chain seq x y z
N GLU A 1 0.08 22.82 24.93
CA GLU A 1 1.12 21.98 24.29
C GLU A 1 0.56 21.46 22.99
N ASN A 2 1.00 22.07 21.87
CA ASN A 2 0.67 21.58 20.53
C ASN A 2 1.38 20.21 20.37
N SER A 3 0.66 19.11 20.51
CA SER A 3 1.13 17.83 20.01
C SER A 3 1.25 18.00 18.50
N ILE A 4 2.48 18.13 18.00
CA ILE A 4 2.78 17.96 16.58
C ILE A 4 2.25 16.57 16.26
N ASN A 5 1.19 16.49 15.45
CA ASN A 5 0.63 15.23 15.00
C ASN A 5 1.72 14.55 14.15
N GLU A 6 2.51 13.66 14.78
CA GLU A 6 3.55 12.93 14.07
C GLU A 6 2.88 12.16 12.91
N LYS A 7 3.39 12.36 11.70
CA LYS A 7 2.89 11.67 10.51
C LYS A 7 3.41 10.24 10.49
N GLU A 8 2.57 9.30 10.08
CA GLU A 8 2.98 7.92 9.87
C GLU A 8 3.81 7.77 8.59
N VAL A 9 4.90 7.03 8.69
CA VAL A 9 5.71 6.55 7.56
C VAL A 9 5.70 5.03 7.62
N ILE A 10 4.97 4.39 6.71
CA ILE A 10 4.59 2.99 6.79
C ILE A 10 5.23 2.21 5.65
N ALA A 11 6.04 1.21 5.99
CA ALA A 11 6.72 0.34 5.05
C ALA A 11 6.03 -1.03 4.97
N TYR A 12 5.49 -1.42 3.82
CA TYR A 12 5.19 -2.81 3.53
C TYR A 12 6.49 -3.56 3.20
N TYR A 13 6.64 -4.76 3.76
CA TYR A 13 7.87 -5.53 3.60
C TYR A 13 7.60 -7.04 3.40
N PRO A 14 7.69 -7.54 2.15
CA PRO A 14 7.58 -8.97 1.85
C PRO A 14 8.93 -9.73 1.83
N GLY A 15 10.02 -9.05 2.19
CA GLY A 15 11.38 -9.61 2.11
C GLY A 15 11.78 -10.48 3.31
N GLY A 16 12.97 -11.04 3.23
CA GLY A 16 13.57 -11.87 4.28
C GLY A 16 14.36 -11.05 5.32
N LYS A 17 14.86 -11.75 6.33
CA LYS A 17 15.54 -11.14 7.48
C LYS A 17 16.88 -10.44 7.14
N GLU A 18 17.59 -10.91 6.11
CA GLU A 18 18.89 -10.32 5.74
C GLU A 18 18.73 -9.00 4.97
N LEU A 19 17.68 -8.88 4.15
CA LEU A 19 17.47 -7.69 3.32
C LEU A 19 17.08 -6.48 4.18
N ILE A 20 16.28 -6.65 5.21
CA ILE A 20 15.81 -5.54 6.06
C ILE A 20 16.97 -4.81 6.73
N ASP A 21 18.04 -5.52 7.09
CA ASP A 21 19.20 -4.96 7.78
C ASP A 21 20.00 -3.98 6.93
N GLN A 22 19.75 -3.91 5.62
CA GLN A 22 20.36 -2.95 4.72
C GLN A 22 19.71 -1.57 4.78
N TYR A 23 18.54 -1.44 5.41
CA TYR A 23 17.77 -0.19 5.46
C TYR A 23 17.85 0.48 6.82
N ASP A 24 17.98 1.81 6.81
CA ASP A 24 17.82 2.62 8.03
C ASP A 24 16.34 2.90 8.28
N LEU A 25 15.79 2.27 9.33
CA LEU A 25 14.39 2.42 9.73
C LEU A 25 14.14 3.61 10.68
N ASN A 26 15.17 4.42 10.96
CA ASN A 26 14.95 5.64 11.73
C ASN A 26 13.95 6.55 11.01
N GLY A 27 12.87 6.92 11.70
CA GLY A 27 11.77 7.68 11.10
C GLY A 27 10.69 6.85 10.38
N VAL A 28 10.85 5.54 10.24
CA VAL A 28 9.76 4.62 9.90
C VAL A 28 8.93 4.35 11.15
N THR A 29 7.62 4.56 11.07
CA THR A 29 6.73 4.39 12.24
C THR A 29 6.06 3.02 12.28
N GLN A 30 5.81 2.42 11.12
CA GLN A 30 5.24 1.08 11.00
C GLN A 30 5.96 0.27 9.93
N LEU A 31 6.25 -0.98 10.27
CA LEU A 31 6.78 -1.99 9.37
C LEU A 31 5.77 -3.13 9.30
N ILE A 32 5.20 -3.39 8.12
CA ILE A 32 4.14 -4.37 7.92
C ILE A 32 4.71 -5.57 7.17
N TYR A 33 4.87 -6.69 7.88
CA TYR A 33 5.27 -7.94 7.24
C TYR A 33 4.18 -8.44 6.28
N SER A 34 4.54 -8.67 5.06
CA SER A 34 3.63 -9.04 3.96
C SER A 34 4.07 -10.36 3.34
N PHE A 35 3.34 -11.46 3.46
CA PHE A 35 1.99 -11.55 4.03
C PHE A 35 1.84 -12.80 4.89
N LEU A 36 0.85 -12.80 5.79
CA LEU A 36 0.26 -13.98 6.36
C LEU A 36 -0.97 -14.39 5.54
N HIS A 37 -1.37 -15.63 5.65
CA HIS A 37 -2.50 -16.19 4.90
C HIS A 37 -3.47 -16.95 5.82
N LEU A 38 -4.60 -17.34 5.27
CA LEU A 38 -5.56 -18.19 5.96
C LEU A 38 -5.15 -19.67 5.86
N ARG A 39 -5.20 -20.37 7.00
CA ARG A 39 -5.18 -21.81 7.07
C ARG A 39 -6.48 -22.28 7.69
N GLY A 40 -7.40 -22.77 6.85
CA GLY A 40 -8.80 -22.86 7.25
C GLY A 40 -9.35 -21.47 7.57
N ASN A 41 -9.99 -21.33 8.72
CA ASN A 41 -10.55 -20.05 9.18
C ASN A 41 -9.53 -19.14 9.90
N LYS A 42 -8.32 -19.65 10.17
CA LYS A 42 -7.35 -18.99 11.05
C LYS A 42 -6.28 -18.25 10.27
N LEU A 43 -5.88 -17.11 10.78
CA LEU A 43 -4.64 -16.46 10.35
C LEU A 43 -3.46 -17.38 10.74
N ALA A 44 -2.51 -17.54 9.82
CA ALA A 44 -1.36 -18.42 10.03
C ALA A 44 -0.08 -17.84 9.43
N VAL A 45 1.03 -18.13 10.09
CA VAL A 45 2.36 -17.97 9.51
C VAL A 45 2.62 -19.19 8.62
N ASP A 46 3.02 -18.97 7.37
CA ASP A 46 3.05 -20.03 6.36
C ASP A 46 4.09 -21.12 6.63
N ASN A 47 5.26 -20.71 7.12
CA ASN A 47 6.39 -21.60 7.33
C ASN A 47 7.37 -21.05 8.38
N LYS A 48 8.41 -21.86 8.68
CA LYS A 48 9.41 -21.51 9.68
C LYS A 48 10.26 -20.28 9.30
N GLU A 49 10.57 -20.10 8.02
CA GLU A 49 11.38 -18.95 7.56
C GLU A 49 10.62 -17.64 7.78
N ASP A 50 9.33 -17.61 7.47
CA ASP A 50 8.47 -16.45 7.73
C ASP A 50 8.39 -16.15 9.23
N SER A 51 8.27 -17.21 10.07
CA SER A 51 8.31 -17.05 11.53
C SER A 51 9.61 -16.41 12.01
N LEU A 52 10.75 -16.87 11.52
CA LEU A 52 12.05 -16.29 11.87
C LEU A 52 12.20 -14.86 11.36
N THR A 53 11.66 -14.55 10.19
CA THR A 53 11.64 -13.19 9.65
C THR A 53 10.81 -12.27 10.55
N ILE A 54 9.60 -12.66 10.91
CA ILE A 54 8.74 -11.87 11.80
C ILE A 54 9.43 -11.60 13.14
N LEU A 55 10.04 -12.61 13.76
CA LEU A 55 10.79 -12.45 15.01
C LEU A 55 11.96 -11.48 14.86
N HIS A 56 12.67 -11.53 13.73
CA HIS A 56 13.74 -10.58 13.43
C HIS A 56 13.21 -9.15 13.29
N LEU A 57 12.12 -8.94 12.54
CA LEU A 57 11.48 -7.62 12.39
C LEU A 57 11.06 -7.05 13.76
N VAL A 58 10.44 -7.85 14.60
CA VAL A 58 10.04 -7.44 15.95
C VAL A 58 11.26 -7.06 16.80
N SER A 59 12.39 -7.77 16.67
CA SER A 59 13.61 -7.44 17.37
C SER A 59 14.18 -6.06 17.03
N LEU A 60 13.85 -5.52 15.84
CA LEU A 60 14.27 -4.19 15.42
C LEU A 60 13.66 -3.07 16.28
N LYS A 61 12.56 -3.32 16.99
CA LYS A 61 12.00 -2.38 17.97
C LYS A 61 12.99 -2.00 19.07
N ASN A 62 13.96 -2.85 19.38
CA ASN A 62 15.03 -2.55 20.34
C ASN A 62 15.99 -1.46 19.82
N LYS A 63 16.24 -1.44 18.52
CA LYS A 63 17.08 -0.43 17.85
C LYS A 63 16.29 0.83 17.50
N TYR A 64 15.02 0.67 17.17
CA TYR A 64 14.11 1.74 16.74
C TYR A 64 12.89 1.79 17.66
N PRO A 65 12.96 2.46 18.84
CA PRO A 65 11.93 2.38 19.89
C PRO A 65 10.54 2.92 19.49
N LYS A 66 10.47 3.76 18.44
CA LYS A 66 9.20 4.27 17.91
C LYS A 66 8.56 3.36 16.86
N LEU A 67 9.31 2.36 16.38
CA LEU A 67 8.84 1.44 15.35
C LEU A 67 7.75 0.51 15.90
N LYS A 68 6.65 0.41 15.17
CA LYS A 68 5.62 -0.60 15.34
C LYS A 68 5.75 -1.66 14.25
N VAL A 69 5.59 -2.91 14.60
CA VAL A 69 5.66 -4.03 13.66
C VAL A 69 4.32 -4.73 13.59
N LEU A 70 3.74 -4.71 12.39
CA LEU A 70 2.45 -5.34 12.08
C LEU A 70 2.65 -6.52 11.13
N VAL A 71 1.62 -7.34 11.01
CA VAL A 71 1.49 -8.32 9.93
C VAL A 71 0.27 -7.99 9.08
N ALA A 72 0.30 -8.35 7.80
CA ALA A 72 -0.82 -8.18 6.89
C ALA A 72 -1.37 -9.53 6.44
N LEU A 73 -2.71 -9.65 6.39
CA LEU A 73 -3.41 -10.75 5.73
C LEU A 73 -3.51 -10.44 4.23
N GLY A 74 -3.13 -11.38 3.38
CA GLY A 74 -3.60 -11.42 2.01
C GLY A 74 -2.59 -10.99 0.96
N GLY A 75 -2.76 -9.80 0.42
CA GLY A 75 -2.08 -9.32 -0.77
C GLY A 75 -2.69 -9.87 -2.08
N TRP A 76 -2.12 -9.43 -3.21
CA TRP A 76 -2.58 -9.86 -4.52
C TRP A 76 -2.51 -11.38 -4.70
N GLY A 77 -3.68 -12.03 -4.80
CA GLY A 77 -3.80 -13.49 -4.88
C GLY A 77 -3.71 -14.23 -3.55
N GLY A 78 -3.42 -13.54 -2.44
CA GLY A 78 -3.27 -14.16 -1.11
C GLY A 78 -4.57 -14.28 -0.31
N CYS A 79 -5.70 -13.84 -0.85
CA CYS A 79 -7.01 -13.85 -0.17
C CYS A 79 -8.10 -14.57 -0.98
N LYS A 80 -7.75 -15.58 -1.76
CA LYS A 80 -8.70 -16.31 -2.63
C LYS A 80 -9.85 -16.96 -1.87
N THR A 81 -9.63 -17.39 -0.64
CA THR A 81 -10.64 -18.02 0.22
C THR A 81 -11.33 -17.05 1.17
N CYS A 82 -10.96 -15.79 1.19
CA CYS A 82 -11.49 -14.81 2.14
C CYS A 82 -13.00 -14.64 2.04
N SER A 83 -13.55 -14.52 0.83
CA SER A 83 -14.99 -14.37 0.63
C SER A 83 -15.77 -15.57 1.18
N ASP A 84 -15.29 -16.80 0.98
CA ASP A 84 -15.91 -18.00 1.53
C ASP A 84 -15.80 -18.07 3.05
N ILE A 85 -14.62 -17.88 3.59
CA ILE A 85 -14.33 -18.00 5.02
C ILE A 85 -15.06 -16.92 5.81
N PHE A 86 -15.00 -15.69 5.35
CA PHE A 86 -15.65 -14.57 6.05
C PHE A 86 -17.16 -14.48 5.80
N SER A 87 -17.73 -15.34 4.96
CA SER A 87 -19.19 -15.48 4.84
C SER A 87 -19.83 -16.10 6.08
N SER A 88 -19.08 -16.84 6.89
CA SER A 88 -19.59 -17.45 8.13
C SER A 88 -19.18 -16.67 9.37
N ALA A 89 -20.05 -16.61 10.38
CA ALA A 89 -19.74 -16.03 11.68
C ALA A 89 -18.61 -16.79 12.37
N GLU A 90 -18.54 -18.10 12.22
CA GLU A 90 -17.47 -18.94 12.75
C GLU A 90 -16.12 -18.58 12.12
N GLY A 91 -16.08 -18.43 10.78
CA GLY A 91 -14.85 -18.03 10.08
C GLY A 91 -14.32 -16.68 10.53
N ARG A 92 -15.18 -15.69 10.69
CA ARG A 92 -14.80 -14.36 11.22
C ARG A 92 -14.31 -14.43 12.67
N GLU A 93 -14.98 -15.21 13.52
CA GLU A 93 -14.62 -15.40 14.93
C GLU A 93 -13.26 -16.09 15.08
N GLU A 94 -13.06 -17.20 14.38
CA GLU A 94 -11.78 -17.95 14.42
C GLU A 94 -10.62 -17.11 13.84
N PHE A 95 -10.85 -16.33 12.81
CA PHE A 95 -9.86 -15.40 12.28
C PHE A 95 -9.47 -14.35 13.33
N ALA A 96 -10.43 -13.69 13.96
CA ALA A 96 -10.16 -12.65 14.93
C ALA A 96 -9.42 -13.19 16.17
N SER A 97 -9.87 -14.33 16.72
CA SER A 97 -9.22 -14.96 17.87
C SER A 97 -7.80 -15.45 17.55
N SER A 98 -7.59 -16.05 16.38
CA SER A 98 -6.25 -16.48 15.94
C SER A 98 -5.32 -15.31 15.63
N THR A 99 -5.85 -14.21 15.14
CA THR A 99 -5.09 -12.97 14.96
C THR A 99 -4.59 -12.45 16.30
N ALA A 100 -5.45 -12.32 17.30
CA ALA A 100 -5.05 -11.88 18.64
C ALA A 100 -3.94 -12.78 19.21
N LYS A 101 -4.05 -14.09 19.04
CA LYS A 101 -3.02 -15.03 19.49
C LYS A 101 -1.68 -14.84 18.77
N ILE A 102 -1.68 -14.63 17.45
CA ILE A 102 -0.44 -14.37 16.71
C ILE A 102 0.21 -13.07 17.16
N LEU A 103 -0.57 -12.00 17.37
CA LEU A 103 -0.02 -10.73 17.87
C LEU A 103 0.63 -10.91 19.23
N GLU A 104 0.02 -11.69 20.13
CA GLU A 104 0.60 -12.01 21.45
C GLU A 104 1.86 -12.88 21.31
N ASP A 105 1.80 -13.99 20.56
CA ASP A 105 2.89 -14.96 20.44
C ASP A 105 4.18 -14.34 19.86
N TYR A 106 4.05 -13.32 18.99
CA TYR A 106 5.18 -12.67 18.31
C TYR A 106 5.50 -11.26 18.85
N ASP A 107 4.78 -10.75 19.83
CA ASP A 107 4.88 -9.36 20.30
C ASP A 107 4.69 -8.33 19.18
N LEU A 108 3.67 -8.56 18.34
CA LEU A 108 3.29 -7.69 17.23
C LEU A 108 2.35 -6.58 17.69
N ASP A 109 2.42 -5.44 16.99
CA ASP A 109 1.69 -4.24 17.34
C ASP A 109 0.35 -4.08 16.60
N GLY A 110 0.04 -4.96 15.65
CA GLY A 110 -1.24 -4.86 14.93
C GLY A 110 -1.37 -5.74 13.70
N ILE A 111 -2.52 -5.59 13.07
CA ILE A 111 -2.94 -6.30 11.85
C ILE A 111 -3.36 -5.31 10.77
N ASP A 112 -2.93 -5.57 9.55
CA ASP A 112 -3.41 -4.91 8.33
C ASP A 112 -4.17 -5.93 7.46
N LEU A 113 -5.34 -5.56 6.96
CA LEU A 113 -6.12 -6.43 6.08
C LEU A 113 -5.95 -6.00 4.64
N ASP A 114 -5.26 -6.82 3.86
CA ASP A 114 -5.06 -6.62 2.43
C ASP A 114 -5.87 -7.65 1.63
N TRP A 115 -7.20 -7.52 1.71
CA TRP A 115 -8.15 -8.34 0.95
C TRP A 115 -8.45 -7.67 -0.39
N GLU A 116 -7.95 -8.25 -1.46
CA GLU A 116 -8.05 -7.72 -2.83
C GLU A 116 -8.95 -8.59 -3.70
N TYR A 117 -10.28 -8.40 -3.71
CA TYR A 117 -11.01 -7.35 -2.99
C TYR A 117 -12.34 -7.88 -2.45
N PRO A 118 -12.92 -7.29 -1.38
CA PRO A 118 -14.32 -7.53 -1.05
C PRO A 118 -15.23 -7.02 -2.18
N VAL A 119 -16.28 -7.77 -2.52
CA VAL A 119 -17.38 -7.37 -3.42
C VAL A 119 -17.02 -7.27 -4.91
N ILE A 120 -15.76 -7.01 -5.26
CA ILE A 120 -15.32 -6.77 -6.65
C ILE A 120 -14.22 -7.75 -7.09
N PRO A 121 -14.00 -7.92 -8.41
CA PRO A 121 -12.94 -8.79 -8.91
C PRO A 121 -11.56 -8.35 -8.43
N GLY A 122 -10.71 -9.33 -8.11
CA GLY A 122 -9.28 -9.19 -7.87
C GLY A 122 -8.46 -9.97 -8.89
N VAL A 123 -7.46 -10.71 -8.40
CA VAL A 123 -6.68 -11.64 -9.25
C VAL A 123 -7.61 -12.63 -9.95
N PRO A 124 -7.30 -13.08 -11.18
CA PRO A 124 -8.10 -14.10 -11.86
C PRO A 124 -8.36 -15.32 -10.99
N GLY A 125 -9.65 -15.69 -10.83
CA GLY A 125 -10.09 -16.76 -9.94
C GLY A 125 -10.34 -16.36 -8.49
N HIS A 126 -10.16 -15.07 -8.15
CA HIS A 126 -10.58 -14.53 -6.86
C HIS A 126 -12.11 -14.54 -6.75
N LYS A 127 -12.62 -15.17 -5.70
CA LYS A 127 -14.06 -15.18 -5.42
C LYS A 127 -14.45 -13.91 -4.66
N TYR A 128 -15.59 -13.36 -5.01
CA TYR A 128 -16.20 -12.20 -4.36
C TYR A 128 -17.73 -12.29 -4.42
N GLN A 129 -18.40 -11.63 -3.49
CA GLN A 129 -19.85 -11.60 -3.39
C GLN A 129 -20.30 -10.29 -2.72
N ASP A 130 -21.56 -9.91 -2.90
CA ASP A 130 -22.08 -8.63 -2.38
C ASP A 130 -22.03 -8.57 -0.85
N GLU A 131 -22.19 -9.71 -0.17
CA GLU A 131 -22.13 -9.85 1.28
C GLU A 131 -20.74 -9.59 1.87
N ASP A 132 -19.69 -9.59 1.07
CA ASP A 132 -18.33 -9.32 1.55
C ASP A 132 -18.22 -7.97 2.27
N LYS A 133 -18.98 -6.97 1.86
CA LYS A 133 -19.02 -5.65 2.49
C LYS A 133 -19.47 -5.72 3.95
N ASP A 134 -20.57 -6.41 4.21
CA ASP A 134 -21.10 -6.60 5.57
C ASP A 134 -20.23 -7.57 6.37
N ASN A 135 -19.70 -8.60 5.72
CA ASN A 135 -18.78 -9.55 6.33
C ASN A 135 -17.46 -8.88 6.73
N PHE A 136 -16.93 -7.96 5.91
CA PHE A 136 -15.75 -7.17 6.26
C PHE A 136 -16.02 -6.28 7.48
N THR A 137 -17.18 -5.64 7.53
CA THR A 137 -17.59 -4.82 8.68
C THR A 137 -17.63 -5.64 9.97
N ASP A 138 -18.30 -6.81 9.96
CA ASP A 138 -18.35 -7.69 11.13
C ASP A 138 -16.98 -8.25 11.51
N LEU A 139 -16.13 -8.52 10.52
CA LEU A 139 -14.74 -8.94 10.76
C LEU A 139 -13.96 -7.88 11.55
N ILE A 140 -14.08 -6.62 11.17
CA ILE A 140 -13.46 -5.50 11.89
C ILE A 140 -14.01 -5.37 13.32
N ILE A 141 -15.32 -5.51 13.49
CA ILE A 141 -15.95 -5.49 14.84
C ILE A 141 -15.36 -6.60 15.72
N ARG A 142 -15.19 -7.80 15.18
CA ARG A 142 -14.61 -8.92 15.93
C ARG A 142 -13.13 -8.69 16.26
N LEU A 143 -12.36 -8.17 15.33
CA LEU A 143 -10.97 -7.79 15.60
C LEU A 143 -10.89 -6.74 16.71
N ASP A 144 -11.72 -5.71 16.67
CA ASP A 144 -11.78 -4.69 17.72
C ASP A 144 -12.15 -5.29 19.10
N ASN A 145 -13.00 -6.31 19.15
CA ASN A 145 -13.37 -7.01 20.38
C ASN A 145 -12.25 -7.89 20.95
N TYR A 146 -11.39 -8.47 20.11
CA TYR A 146 -10.28 -9.34 20.54
C TYR A 146 -9.00 -8.58 20.82
N LEU A 147 -8.79 -7.45 20.16
CA LEU A 147 -7.56 -6.68 20.27
C LEU A 147 -7.70 -5.58 21.33
N THR A 148 -6.59 -5.13 21.86
CA THR A 148 -6.56 -4.03 22.82
C THR A 148 -6.43 -2.69 22.11
N SER A 149 -6.72 -1.60 22.80
CA SER A 149 -6.53 -0.23 22.27
C SER A 149 -5.08 0.13 21.93
N GLN A 150 -4.12 -0.72 22.28
CA GLN A 150 -2.72 -0.55 21.93
C GLN A 150 -2.38 -1.21 20.57
N HIS A 151 -3.23 -2.12 20.09
CA HIS A 151 -3.05 -2.76 18.79
C HIS A 151 -3.61 -1.89 17.68
N ILE A 152 -2.86 -1.80 16.59
CA ILE A 152 -3.26 -1.10 15.38
C ILE A 152 -4.11 -2.04 14.52
N ILE A 153 -5.26 -1.56 14.06
CA ILE A 153 -6.07 -2.20 13.04
C ILE A 153 -6.10 -1.27 11.84
N SER A 154 -5.62 -1.74 10.71
CA SER A 154 -5.67 -1.02 9.45
C SER A 154 -6.08 -1.96 8.31
N PHE A 155 -6.39 -1.42 7.16
CA PHE A 155 -6.62 -2.18 5.95
C PHE A 155 -6.13 -1.42 4.72
N ALA A 156 -5.78 -2.16 3.67
CA ALA A 156 -5.41 -1.60 2.38
C ALA A 156 -6.66 -1.43 1.51
N ALA A 157 -6.81 -0.26 0.90
CA ALA A 157 -7.94 0.09 0.05
C ALA A 157 -7.48 0.36 -1.37
N GLY A 158 -8.22 -0.15 -2.36
CA GLY A 158 -8.00 0.22 -3.75
C GLY A 158 -8.27 1.71 -3.98
N GLY A 159 -7.36 2.39 -4.67
CA GLY A 159 -7.47 3.81 -4.97
C GLY A 159 -8.31 4.12 -6.23
N PHE A 160 -9.32 3.32 -6.51
CA PHE A 160 -10.15 3.43 -7.71
C PHE A 160 -11.65 3.29 -7.40
N GLN A 161 -12.47 3.86 -8.27
CA GLN A 161 -13.89 4.11 -8.00
C GLN A 161 -14.67 2.87 -7.56
N SER A 162 -14.50 1.73 -8.22
CA SER A 162 -15.30 0.54 -7.91
C SER A 162 -15.03 -0.01 -6.50
N PHE A 163 -13.78 0.10 -6.01
CA PHE A 163 -13.47 -0.25 -4.62
C PHE A 163 -14.09 0.76 -3.65
N LEU A 164 -13.86 2.04 -3.90
CA LEU A 164 -14.31 3.12 -3.01
C LEU A 164 -15.84 3.12 -2.86
N ASP A 165 -16.57 2.84 -3.94
CA ASP A 165 -18.04 2.80 -3.92
C ASP A 165 -18.63 1.53 -3.29
N LYS A 166 -17.97 0.36 -3.50
CA LYS A 166 -18.64 -0.92 -3.30
C LYS A 166 -18.10 -1.76 -2.14
N SER A 167 -16.76 -1.74 -1.94
CA SER A 167 -16.11 -2.77 -1.12
C SER A 167 -16.28 -2.57 0.38
N ILE A 168 -16.37 -1.34 0.86
CA ILE A 168 -16.31 -1.00 2.29
C ILE A 168 -17.53 -0.18 2.70
N ASP A 169 -18.10 -0.50 3.86
CA ASP A 169 -19.01 0.36 4.59
C ASP A 169 -18.20 1.36 5.43
N TRP A 170 -17.85 2.48 4.79
CA TRP A 170 -16.91 3.45 5.36
C TRP A 170 -17.39 4.02 6.70
N ASP A 171 -18.70 4.26 6.84
CA ASP A 171 -19.29 4.84 8.06
C ASP A 171 -19.19 3.89 9.26
N LYS A 172 -19.27 2.58 9.02
CA LYS A 172 -19.20 1.58 10.08
C LYS A 172 -17.78 1.11 10.37
N VAL A 173 -16.92 1.04 9.35
CA VAL A 173 -15.56 0.52 9.48
C VAL A 173 -14.59 1.56 10.04
N MET A 174 -14.61 2.79 9.52
CA MET A 174 -13.60 3.78 9.87
C MET A 174 -13.57 4.20 11.35
N PRO A 175 -14.67 4.23 12.10
CA PRO A 175 -14.62 4.46 13.55
C PRO A 175 -13.84 3.40 14.35
N LEU A 176 -13.74 2.16 13.83
CA LEU A 176 -13.15 1.01 14.52
C LEU A 176 -11.67 0.75 14.14
N VAL A 177 -11.20 1.36 13.07
CA VAL A 177 -9.81 1.20 12.62
C VAL A 177 -8.98 2.44 12.91
N ASP A 178 -7.67 2.28 13.02
CA ASP A 178 -6.75 3.39 13.24
C ASP A 178 -6.61 4.26 11.99
N HIS A 179 -6.51 3.63 10.83
CA HIS A 179 -6.42 4.30 9.53
C HIS A 179 -6.67 3.34 8.38
N VAL A 180 -6.86 3.90 7.19
CA VAL A 180 -6.89 3.19 5.91
C VAL A 180 -5.63 3.51 5.10
N ASN A 181 -5.00 2.47 4.55
CA ASN A 181 -3.87 2.56 3.65
C ASN A 181 -4.37 2.53 2.20
N ILE A 182 -4.43 3.69 1.54
CA ILE A 182 -4.88 3.76 0.15
C ILE A 182 -3.76 3.29 -0.76
N MET A 183 -3.99 2.21 -1.50
CA MET A 183 -3.12 1.74 -2.57
C MET A 183 -3.28 2.66 -3.79
N SER A 184 -2.80 3.90 -3.69
CA SER A 184 -2.84 4.91 -4.74
C SER A 184 -1.73 4.69 -5.77
N TYR A 185 -1.59 3.45 -6.20
CA TYR A 185 -0.71 2.97 -7.25
C TYR A 185 -1.40 1.85 -8.02
N ASP A 186 -0.76 1.36 -9.08
CA ASP A 186 -1.38 0.42 -10.03
C ASP A 186 -2.67 0.96 -10.67
N LEU A 187 -2.78 2.27 -10.76
CA LEU A 187 -3.90 3.00 -11.36
C LEU A 187 -3.72 3.10 -12.88
N TYR A 188 -3.47 1.96 -13.52
CA TYR A 188 -3.10 1.89 -14.93
C TYR A 188 -4.02 0.98 -15.75
N SER A 189 -3.93 1.10 -17.08
CA SER A 189 -4.52 0.18 -18.01
C SER A 189 -3.46 -0.73 -18.64
N GLN A 190 -3.78 -2.00 -18.86
CA GLN A 190 -2.89 -2.93 -19.56
C GLN A 190 -2.74 -2.63 -21.05
N THR A 191 -3.68 -1.88 -21.62
CA THR A 191 -3.77 -1.59 -23.05
C THR A 191 -3.48 -0.13 -23.42
N LYS A 192 -3.18 0.71 -22.42
CA LYS A 192 -2.89 2.13 -22.64
C LYS A 192 -1.85 2.63 -21.63
N THR A 193 -0.86 3.37 -22.11
CA THR A 193 0.13 4.02 -21.26
C THR A 193 -0.49 5.15 -20.43
N GLY A 194 0.10 5.44 -19.28
CA GLY A 194 -0.31 6.51 -18.39
C GLY A 194 0.42 6.40 -17.05
N HIS A 195 0.13 7.31 -16.16
CA HIS A 195 0.70 7.28 -14.81
C HIS A 195 -0.03 6.25 -13.95
N HIS A 196 0.72 5.31 -13.36
CA HIS A 196 0.11 4.33 -12.46
C HIS A 196 -0.01 4.83 -11.02
N THR A 197 0.70 5.91 -10.67
CA THR A 197 0.71 6.45 -9.31
C THR A 197 0.86 7.98 -9.28
N PRO A 198 0.01 8.72 -10.02
CA PRO A 198 0.10 10.18 -10.08
C PRO A 198 -0.43 10.82 -8.80
N LEU A 199 0.12 11.98 -8.44
CA LEU A 199 -0.42 12.77 -7.33
C LEU A 199 -1.78 13.37 -7.70
N TYR A 200 -1.92 13.91 -8.91
CA TYR A 200 -3.15 14.52 -9.43
C TYR A 200 -3.63 13.85 -10.71
N SER A 201 -4.95 13.81 -10.88
CA SER A 201 -5.58 13.36 -12.11
C SER A 201 -5.37 14.37 -13.23
N VAL A 202 -5.06 13.87 -14.43
CA VAL A 202 -4.88 14.71 -15.62
C VAL A 202 -6.17 14.97 -16.40
N ASN A 203 -7.21 14.18 -16.11
CA ASN A 203 -8.57 14.32 -16.63
C ASN A 203 -9.57 13.69 -15.66
N ASN A 204 -10.87 13.87 -15.93
CA ASN A 204 -11.94 13.39 -15.04
C ASN A 204 -12.09 11.85 -14.99
N GLU A 205 -11.43 11.13 -15.89
CA GLU A 205 -11.51 9.66 -15.96
C GLU A 205 -10.29 8.98 -15.33
N SER A 206 -9.27 9.75 -14.94
CA SER A 206 -8.05 9.20 -14.36
C SER A 206 -8.08 9.22 -12.85
N TYR A 207 -7.55 8.15 -12.25
CA TYR A 207 -7.36 8.04 -10.80
C TYR A 207 -6.01 8.63 -10.38
N SER A 208 -5.95 9.04 -9.13
CA SER A 208 -4.75 9.62 -8.53
C SER A 208 -4.78 9.49 -7.01
N VAL A 209 -3.68 9.86 -6.35
CA VAL A 209 -3.66 10.02 -4.89
C VAL A 209 -4.76 11.00 -4.46
N ASP A 210 -4.80 12.20 -5.07
CA ASP A 210 -5.75 13.26 -4.73
C ASP A 210 -7.21 12.83 -4.94
N SER A 211 -7.52 12.12 -6.03
CA SER A 211 -8.91 11.69 -6.30
C SER A 211 -9.45 10.76 -5.23
N SER A 212 -8.63 9.85 -4.70
CA SER A 212 -9.02 8.95 -3.62
C SER A 212 -9.21 9.69 -2.29
N VAL A 213 -8.31 10.62 -1.97
CA VAL A 213 -8.42 11.45 -0.76
C VAL A 213 -9.68 12.31 -0.81
N ARG A 214 -9.95 12.94 -1.94
CA ARG A 214 -11.18 13.73 -2.13
C ARG A 214 -12.43 12.90 -1.94
N TYR A 215 -12.49 11.73 -2.57
CA TYR A 215 -13.63 10.83 -2.41
C TYR A 215 -13.92 10.54 -0.92
N LEU A 216 -12.90 10.11 -0.17
CA LEU A 216 -13.07 9.78 1.23
C LEU A 216 -13.43 11.00 2.10
N THR A 217 -12.85 12.15 1.83
CA THR A 217 -13.16 13.38 2.59
C THR A 217 -14.57 13.90 2.28
N GLU A 218 -15.03 13.77 1.04
CA GLU A 218 -16.38 14.15 0.62
C GLU A 218 -17.48 13.30 1.28
N ILE A 219 -17.21 12.02 1.53
CA ILE A 219 -18.12 11.14 2.30
C ILE A 219 -17.93 11.25 3.82
N GLY A 220 -17.08 12.16 4.31
CA GLY A 220 -16.95 12.47 5.72
C GLY A 220 -15.86 11.72 6.48
N ILE A 221 -14.97 10.99 5.81
CA ILE A 221 -13.87 10.30 6.48
C ILE A 221 -12.82 11.32 6.97
N PRO A 222 -12.44 11.26 8.26
CA PRO A 222 -11.45 12.18 8.81
C PRO A 222 -10.08 12.05 8.12
N LYS A 223 -9.50 13.16 7.72
CA LYS A 223 -8.14 13.21 7.13
C LYS A 223 -7.09 12.55 8.03
N SER A 224 -7.28 12.64 9.35
CA SER A 224 -6.41 12.01 10.36
C SER A 224 -6.43 10.47 10.35
N LYS A 225 -7.28 9.85 9.55
CA LYS A 225 -7.36 8.39 9.34
C LYS A 225 -6.99 7.94 7.93
N ILE A 226 -6.51 8.84 7.08
CA ILE A 226 -6.16 8.57 5.69
C ILE A 226 -4.65 8.53 5.53
N VAL A 227 -4.14 7.40 5.00
CA VAL A 227 -2.75 7.19 4.60
C VAL A 227 -2.73 7.00 3.08
N ILE A 228 -1.90 7.76 2.38
CA ILE A 228 -1.71 7.61 0.93
C ILE A 228 -0.56 6.67 0.60
N GLY A 229 -0.56 6.13 -0.62
CA GLY A 229 0.43 5.17 -1.10
C GLY A 229 1.42 5.76 -2.11
N ALA A 230 2.67 5.32 -2.02
CA ALA A 230 3.70 5.53 -3.02
C ALA A 230 4.18 4.17 -3.54
N ALA A 231 4.65 4.14 -4.79
CA ALA A 231 5.14 2.93 -5.43
C ALA A 231 6.68 2.93 -5.50
N PHE A 232 7.31 1.92 -4.89
CA PHE A 232 8.76 1.75 -4.99
C PHE A 232 9.15 0.90 -6.20
N TYR A 233 8.30 0.90 -7.23
CA TYR A 233 8.46 0.17 -8.48
C TYR A 233 7.82 0.94 -9.63
N GLY A 234 8.25 0.61 -10.84
CA GLY A 234 7.67 1.11 -12.08
C GLY A 234 6.91 0.05 -12.86
N ARG A 235 6.15 0.51 -13.84
CA ARG A 235 5.40 -0.30 -14.80
C ARG A 235 5.87 0.04 -16.21
N ILE A 236 6.15 -0.97 -17.02
CA ILE A 236 6.64 -0.83 -18.39
C ILE A 236 5.61 -1.37 -19.37
N TRP A 237 5.34 -0.59 -20.43
CA TRP A 237 4.56 -0.99 -21.60
C TRP A 237 5.46 -1.11 -22.82
N GLU A 238 5.09 -1.98 -23.73
CA GLU A 238 5.72 -2.18 -25.04
C GLU A 238 4.74 -1.84 -26.16
N ASN A 239 5.25 -1.78 -27.40
CA ASN A 239 4.49 -1.40 -28.60
C ASN A 239 3.91 0.01 -28.51
N VAL A 240 4.63 0.91 -27.89
CA VAL A 240 4.20 2.28 -27.62
C VAL A 240 4.55 3.18 -28.80
N PRO A 241 3.58 3.87 -29.45
CA PRO A 241 3.88 4.83 -30.50
C PRO A 241 4.74 5.99 -30.00
N ASP A 242 5.67 6.47 -30.86
CA ASP A 242 6.45 7.69 -30.64
C ASP A 242 5.60 8.95 -30.84
N ILE A 243 4.62 9.12 -29.96
CA ILE A 243 3.72 10.27 -29.92
C ILE A 243 3.66 10.76 -28.47
N LYS A 244 3.87 12.05 -28.24
CA LYS A 244 3.90 12.66 -26.91
C LYS A 244 4.82 11.92 -25.92
N ASN A 245 5.98 11.48 -26.39
CA ASN A 245 6.93 10.67 -25.61
C ASN A 245 6.27 9.40 -25.00
N GLY A 246 5.36 8.79 -25.75
CA GLY A 246 4.66 7.56 -25.34
C GLY A 246 3.51 7.75 -24.35
N LEU A 247 3.23 8.97 -23.89
CA LEU A 247 2.20 9.22 -22.89
C LEU A 247 0.78 9.14 -23.48
N PHE A 248 -0.10 8.39 -22.78
CA PHE A 248 -1.51 8.16 -23.15
C PHE A 248 -1.71 7.50 -24.53
N GLN A 249 -0.85 6.57 -24.88
CA GLN A 249 -0.90 5.83 -26.15
C GLN A 249 -1.46 4.42 -25.95
N ASN A 250 -2.08 3.87 -27.00
CA ASN A 250 -2.40 2.44 -27.04
C ASN A 250 -1.09 1.64 -27.00
N ALA A 251 -1.05 0.63 -26.15
CA ALA A 251 0.14 -0.13 -25.88
C ALA A 251 -0.22 -1.48 -25.24
N LYS A 252 0.80 -2.25 -24.88
CA LYS A 252 0.63 -3.51 -24.14
C LYS A 252 1.50 -3.48 -22.89
N PHE A 253 0.90 -3.75 -21.74
CA PHE A 253 1.66 -3.92 -20.50
C PHE A 253 2.69 -5.03 -20.67
N LYS A 254 3.92 -4.76 -20.24
CA LYS A 254 5.05 -5.68 -20.37
C LYS A 254 5.46 -6.30 -19.03
N ARG A 255 5.84 -5.47 -18.07
CA ARG A 255 6.33 -5.91 -16.74
C ARG A 255 6.43 -4.77 -15.74
N ALA A 256 6.61 -5.15 -14.48
CA ALA A 256 7.09 -4.25 -13.43
C ALA A 256 8.63 -4.21 -13.38
N ILE A 257 9.17 -3.20 -12.71
CA ILE A 257 10.59 -3.07 -12.40
C ILE A 257 10.75 -2.39 -11.03
N SER A 258 11.62 -2.91 -10.19
CA SER A 258 11.93 -2.30 -8.89
C SER A 258 12.66 -0.96 -9.06
N PHE A 259 12.43 -0.02 -8.15
CA PHE A 259 13.12 1.28 -8.20
C PHE A 259 14.65 1.11 -8.17
N ASN A 260 15.16 0.23 -7.32
CA ASN A 260 16.61 -0.04 -7.24
C ASN A 260 17.21 -0.72 -8.48
N GLU A 261 16.36 -1.18 -9.42
CA GLU A 261 16.77 -1.78 -10.69
C GLU A 261 16.61 -0.83 -11.90
N LEU A 262 16.09 0.40 -11.70
CA LEU A 262 15.90 1.35 -12.80
C LEU A 262 17.22 1.70 -13.50
N HIS A 263 18.33 1.68 -12.78
CA HIS A 263 19.68 1.90 -13.34
C HIS A 263 20.13 0.80 -14.33
N LEU A 264 19.44 -0.36 -14.34
CA LEU A 264 19.68 -1.46 -15.28
C LEU A 264 18.92 -1.30 -16.60
N LEU A 265 18.05 -0.29 -16.69
CA LEU A 265 17.37 0.02 -17.95
C LEU A 265 18.39 0.51 -18.97
N ASP A 266 18.12 0.18 -20.25
CA ASP A 266 19.00 0.58 -21.35
C ASP A 266 19.14 2.11 -21.45
N ASP A 267 20.29 2.56 -21.92
CA ASP A 267 20.63 3.97 -22.13
C ASP A 267 19.67 4.72 -23.07
N GLY A 268 18.79 3.99 -23.79
CA GLY A 268 17.79 4.57 -24.71
C GLY A 268 16.57 5.21 -24.02
N TYR A 269 16.43 5.09 -22.70
CA TYR A 269 15.35 5.76 -22.00
C TYR A 269 15.66 7.25 -21.80
N ASN A 270 14.71 8.12 -22.21
CA ASN A 270 14.67 9.52 -21.83
C ASN A 270 13.61 9.71 -20.76
N PHE A 271 13.91 10.48 -19.73
CA PHE A 271 13.03 10.73 -18.59
C PHE A 271 12.40 12.11 -18.68
N TYR A 272 11.12 12.17 -18.34
CA TYR A 272 10.29 13.36 -18.41
C TYR A 272 9.54 13.58 -17.11
N TRP A 273 8.99 14.76 -16.95
CA TRP A 273 8.14 15.15 -15.82
C TRP A 273 6.81 15.69 -16.33
N ASP A 274 5.70 15.11 -15.83
CA ASP A 274 4.35 15.65 -16.08
C ASP A 274 3.98 16.59 -14.93
N GLU A 275 3.97 17.88 -15.24
CA GLU A 275 3.69 18.93 -14.25
C GLU A 275 2.24 18.87 -13.73
N ASN A 276 1.29 18.42 -14.54
CA ASN A 276 -0.11 18.31 -14.13
C ASN A 276 -0.33 17.12 -13.19
N ALA A 277 0.25 15.98 -13.50
CA ALA A 277 0.17 14.76 -12.69
C ALA A 277 1.12 14.78 -11.47
N LYS A 278 2.14 15.65 -11.47
CA LYS A 278 3.28 15.62 -10.55
C LYS A 278 3.94 14.23 -10.53
N ALA A 279 4.20 13.72 -11.71
CA ALA A 279 4.71 12.35 -11.88
C ALA A 279 5.82 12.28 -12.94
N PRO A 280 6.87 11.48 -12.69
CA PRO A 280 7.88 11.18 -13.70
C PRO A 280 7.39 10.09 -14.65
N TYR A 281 7.94 10.07 -15.85
CA TYR A 281 7.81 8.96 -16.78
C TYR A 281 9.03 8.85 -17.69
N GLY A 282 9.19 7.70 -18.30
CA GLY A 282 10.29 7.43 -19.23
C GLY A 282 9.75 6.92 -20.57
N PHE A 283 10.47 7.21 -21.64
CA PHE A 283 10.18 6.68 -22.97
C PHE A 283 11.47 6.27 -23.67
N ASN A 284 11.49 5.03 -24.17
CA ASN A 284 12.55 4.50 -25.01
C ASN A 284 12.03 4.40 -26.45
N LYS A 285 12.49 5.33 -27.29
CA LYS A 285 12.05 5.44 -28.69
C LYS A 285 12.50 4.25 -29.52
N ASP A 286 13.70 3.73 -29.28
CA ASP A 286 14.27 2.63 -30.06
C ASP A 286 13.56 1.31 -29.80
N LYS A 287 13.08 1.12 -28.55
CA LYS A 287 12.35 -0.08 -28.14
C LYS A 287 10.83 0.09 -28.14
N ASN A 288 10.33 1.30 -28.38
CA ASN A 288 8.90 1.63 -28.23
C ASN A 288 8.36 1.21 -26.85
N GLU A 289 9.08 1.58 -25.79
CA GLU A 289 8.72 1.26 -24.41
C GLU A 289 8.44 2.54 -23.61
N PHE A 290 7.44 2.47 -22.73
CA PHE A 290 7.05 3.52 -21.81
C PHE A 290 7.18 3.01 -20.36
N LEU A 291 7.68 3.86 -19.47
CA LEU A 291 7.83 3.60 -18.05
C LEU A 291 7.05 4.63 -17.23
N SER A 292 6.19 4.15 -16.33
CA SER A 292 5.57 4.93 -15.27
C SER A 292 6.14 4.51 -13.91
N PHE A 293 6.53 5.46 -13.06
CA PHE A 293 7.18 5.16 -11.78
C PHE A 293 7.09 6.33 -10.80
N ASP A 294 7.48 6.11 -9.56
CA ASP A 294 7.82 7.16 -8.60
C ASP A 294 9.34 7.39 -8.55
N ASN A 295 9.74 8.64 -8.34
CA ASN A 295 11.13 9.03 -8.11
C ASN A 295 11.25 9.88 -6.83
N PRO A 296 12.47 10.28 -6.39
CA PRO A 296 12.62 11.09 -5.19
C PRO A 296 11.81 12.40 -5.20
N LYS A 297 11.67 13.04 -6.36
CA LYS A 297 10.85 14.25 -6.50
C LYS A 297 9.37 13.97 -6.29
N SER A 298 8.82 12.93 -6.93
CA SER A 298 7.39 12.62 -6.82
C SER A 298 6.99 12.15 -5.43
N VAL A 299 7.80 11.30 -4.78
CA VAL A 299 7.51 10.86 -3.41
C VAL A 299 7.67 11.99 -2.39
N SER A 300 8.61 12.91 -2.60
CA SER A 300 8.73 14.12 -1.79
C SER A 300 7.49 15.01 -1.90
N LEU A 301 6.91 15.16 -3.10
CA LEU A 301 5.66 15.87 -3.31
C LEU A 301 4.45 15.15 -2.68
N LYS A 302 4.42 13.81 -2.70
CA LYS A 302 3.41 13.02 -1.98
C LYS A 302 3.53 13.23 -0.46
N ALA A 303 4.74 13.22 0.08
CA ALA A 303 4.99 13.54 1.49
C ALA A 303 4.57 14.97 1.85
N LYS A 304 4.87 15.94 0.98
CA LYS A 304 4.37 17.32 1.14
C LYS A 304 2.84 17.37 1.13
N TYR A 305 2.18 16.66 0.23
CA TYR A 305 0.72 16.56 0.18
C TYR A 305 0.13 16.03 1.50
N VAL A 306 0.76 15.03 2.13
CA VAL A 306 0.35 14.54 3.46
C VAL A 306 0.39 15.65 4.51
N ILE A 307 1.41 16.50 4.47
CA ILE A 307 1.55 17.63 5.40
C ILE A 307 0.48 18.69 5.11
N ASP A 308 0.39 19.13 3.86
CA ASP A 308 -0.50 20.22 3.43
C ASP A 308 -1.98 19.89 3.67
N GLU A 309 -2.38 18.65 3.38
CA GLU A 309 -3.74 18.15 3.57
C GLU A 309 -4.03 17.66 4.99
N ASN A 310 -3.02 17.69 5.86
CA ASN A 310 -3.10 17.16 7.23
C ASN A 310 -3.61 15.71 7.32
N LEU A 311 -3.11 14.86 6.42
CA LEU A 311 -3.41 13.42 6.41
C LEU A 311 -2.67 12.69 7.54
N LYS A 312 -3.06 11.44 7.82
CA LYS A 312 -2.39 10.57 8.81
C LYS A 312 -0.94 10.28 8.43
N GLY A 313 -0.68 9.96 7.17
CA GLY A 313 0.67 9.60 6.75
C GLY A 313 0.76 9.09 5.31
N ILE A 314 1.90 8.47 5.05
CA ILE A 314 2.25 7.86 3.77
C ILE A 314 2.72 6.42 3.99
N MET A 315 2.24 5.50 3.17
CA MET A 315 2.77 4.14 3.07
C MET A 315 3.38 3.89 1.70
N PHE A 316 4.16 2.84 1.55
CA PHE A 316 4.72 2.47 0.26
C PHE A 316 4.81 0.94 0.09
N TRP A 317 4.57 0.49 -1.11
CA TRP A 317 4.84 -0.85 -1.59
C TRP A 317 6.09 -0.81 -2.48
N GLN A 318 7.20 -1.46 -2.19
CA GLN A 318 7.57 -2.07 -0.92
C GLN A 318 9.03 -1.74 -0.63
N LEU A 319 9.43 -1.81 0.63
CA LEU A 319 10.74 -1.35 1.10
C LEU A 319 11.92 -2.05 0.39
N GLY A 320 11.83 -3.36 0.14
CA GLY A 320 12.91 -4.13 -0.51
C GLY A 320 13.19 -3.74 -1.97
N GLU A 321 12.34 -2.92 -2.59
CA GLU A 321 12.53 -2.40 -3.94
C GLU A 321 13.22 -1.01 -3.96
N ASP A 322 13.47 -0.42 -2.79
CA ASP A 322 14.18 0.85 -2.66
C ASP A 322 15.70 0.66 -2.67
N SER A 323 16.40 1.72 -3.01
CA SER A 323 17.84 1.81 -2.78
C SER A 323 18.10 2.06 -1.29
N PRO A 324 19.03 1.32 -0.66
CA PRO A 324 19.33 1.51 0.78
C PRO A 324 19.84 2.90 1.16
N SER A 325 20.39 3.63 0.19
CA SER A 325 20.85 5.02 0.37
C SER A 325 20.41 5.87 -0.81
N ASN A 326 20.13 7.14 -0.55
CA ASN A 326 19.64 8.12 -1.53
C ASN A 326 18.38 7.62 -2.30
N GLY A 327 17.58 6.84 -1.64
CA GLY A 327 16.37 6.24 -2.21
C GLY A 327 15.09 7.03 -1.95
N LEU A 328 13.97 6.34 -2.19
CA LEU A 328 12.65 6.93 -2.05
C LEU A 328 12.26 7.12 -0.58
N LEU A 329 12.59 6.16 0.30
CA LEU A 329 12.35 6.28 1.73
C LEU A 329 13.06 7.51 2.32
N GLU A 330 14.32 7.72 1.95
CA GLU A 330 15.08 8.89 2.41
C GLU A 330 14.42 10.19 1.96
N ALA A 331 13.97 10.28 0.71
CA ALA A 331 13.25 11.45 0.20
C ALA A 331 11.93 11.71 0.95
N ILE A 332 11.17 10.67 1.28
CA ILE A 332 9.95 10.76 2.10
C ILE A 332 10.28 11.30 3.50
N LYS A 333 11.24 10.67 4.18
CA LYS A 333 11.64 11.06 5.55
C LYS A 333 12.15 12.50 5.60
N ASN A 334 13.00 12.87 4.66
CA ASN A 334 13.52 14.24 4.58
C ASN A 334 12.40 15.27 4.47
N LYS A 335 11.31 14.95 3.75
CA LYS A 335 10.17 15.87 3.64
C LYS A 335 9.25 15.84 4.86
N ILE A 336 8.93 14.67 5.38
CA ILE A 336 8.03 14.53 6.55
C ILE A 336 8.64 15.18 7.79
N TYR A 337 9.96 15.05 7.98
CA TYR A 337 10.66 15.54 9.17
C TYR A 337 11.41 16.85 8.97
N SER A 338 11.30 17.47 7.79
CA SER A 338 11.83 18.82 7.60
C SER A 338 11.02 19.84 8.40
N ASN A 339 11.72 20.71 9.11
CA ASN A 339 11.12 21.82 9.89
C ASN A 339 10.75 23.03 9.01
N GLU A 340 10.39 22.81 7.74
CA GLU A 340 10.04 23.89 6.79
C GLU A 340 8.57 23.80 6.38
#